data_4eb5ead23762a8813868eb7ac126a366
#
_entry.id   4eb5ead23762a8813868eb7ac126a366
#
_cell.length_a   1.000
_cell.length_b   1.000
_cell.length_c   1.000
_cell.angle_alpha   90.00
_cell.angle_beta   90.00
_cell.angle_gamma   90.00
#
_symmetry.space_group_name_H-M   'P 1'
#
loop_
_entity.id
_entity.type
_entity.pdbx_description
1 polymer ?
#
loop_
_entity_poly.entity_id
_entity_poly.type
_entity_poly.pdbx_seq_one_letter_code
_entity_poly.pdbx_strand_id
1 'polypeptide(L)'
;MLLPSNQGRQNWRLEDIPFDAIDVASVRDDEFLFLMLASASFVEILAETYSSNLIEHFHGDAEVTSWLNDSWQEEETQHGRALKTYVQAVWPEFDWESAHRAFTEEYVALCTIEQLEARPALELVARCVVETGTSTLYSAAGDYVQEPVLSQLLNNIKMDEVSHYTHFRRYFENYNAIEQ
;
A
#
# COMPACT_ATOMS: atom_id res chain seq x y z
N MET A 1 7.80 26.73 -5.59
CA MET A 1 8.98 26.12 -4.94
C MET A 1 9.06 24.70 -5.50
N LEU A 2 9.99 24.42 -6.38
CA LEU A 2 10.14 23.09 -6.99
C LEU A 2 10.54 22.10 -5.89
N LEU A 3 9.71 21.11 -5.64
CA LEU A 3 10.05 19.97 -4.78
C LEU A 3 11.25 19.25 -5.40
N PRO A 4 12.17 18.69 -4.60
CA PRO A 4 13.31 17.97 -5.14
C PRO A 4 12.80 16.81 -6.01
N SER A 5 13.34 16.73 -7.23
CA SER A 5 13.16 15.58 -8.09
C SER A 5 13.48 14.29 -7.31
N ASN A 6 12.76 13.23 -7.58
CA ASN A 6 12.87 11.87 -7.00
C ASN A 6 14.27 11.21 -7.24
N GLN A 7 15.34 12.02 -7.16
CA GLN A 7 16.72 11.59 -7.32
C GLN A 7 17.22 11.04 -5.98
N GLY A 8 17.01 9.76 -5.78
CA GLY A 8 17.58 9.03 -4.64
C GLY A 8 16.74 7.90 -4.08
N ARG A 9 15.50 7.73 -4.54
CA ARG A 9 14.70 6.57 -4.15
C ARG A 9 15.22 5.34 -4.88
N GLN A 10 15.85 4.45 -4.16
CA GLN A 10 16.17 3.11 -4.67
C GLN A 10 14.87 2.31 -4.60
N ASN A 11 14.25 2.03 -5.76
CA ASN A 11 13.11 1.11 -5.80
C ASN A 11 13.60 -0.24 -5.27
N TRP A 12 13.07 -0.65 -4.14
CA TRP A 12 13.33 -1.98 -3.60
C TRP A 12 12.53 -3.02 -4.37
N ARG A 13 12.96 -4.28 -4.29
CA ARG A 13 12.26 -5.42 -4.88
C ARG A 13 12.03 -6.47 -3.81
N LEU A 14 11.07 -7.35 -4.06
CA LEU A 14 10.77 -8.45 -3.14
C LEU A 14 12.02 -9.29 -2.84
N GLU A 15 12.87 -9.48 -3.84
CA GLU A 15 14.13 -10.24 -3.73
C GLU A 15 15.20 -9.55 -2.87
N ASP A 16 15.06 -8.25 -2.60
CA ASP A 16 15.99 -7.49 -1.75
C ASP A 16 15.69 -7.69 -0.25
N ILE A 17 14.57 -8.34 0.10
CA ILE A 17 14.19 -8.61 1.48
C ILE A 17 14.71 -10.00 1.87
N PRO A 18 15.59 -10.10 2.89
CA PRO A 18 16.20 -11.36 3.29
C PRO A 18 15.27 -12.20 4.19
N PHE A 19 14.15 -12.70 3.63
CA PHE A 19 13.14 -13.46 4.38
C PHE A 19 13.70 -14.71 5.09
N ASP A 20 14.80 -15.27 4.61
CA ASP A 20 15.50 -16.40 5.23
C ASP A 20 16.27 -16.01 6.50
N ALA A 21 16.47 -14.72 6.75
CA ALA A 21 17.13 -14.18 7.93
C ALA A 21 16.16 -13.73 9.05
N ILE A 22 14.84 -13.94 8.89
CA ILE A 22 13.83 -13.56 9.89
C ILE A 22 14.11 -14.26 11.22
N ASP A 23 14.22 -13.49 12.31
CA ASP A 23 14.19 -14.03 13.66
C ASP A 23 12.76 -14.31 14.11
N VAL A 24 12.24 -15.46 13.67
CA VAL A 24 10.86 -15.91 13.95
C VAL A 24 10.56 -15.90 15.46
N ALA A 25 11.53 -16.27 16.30
CA ALA A 25 11.29 -16.36 17.74
C ALA A 25 11.01 -15.00 18.39
N SER A 26 11.52 -13.92 17.81
CA SER A 26 11.32 -12.56 18.35
C SER A 26 9.95 -11.95 18.05
N VAL A 27 9.18 -12.51 17.08
CA VAL A 27 7.92 -11.91 16.61
C VAL A 27 6.73 -12.87 16.63
N ARG A 28 6.99 -14.19 16.71
CA ARG A 28 5.93 -15.21 16.54
C ARG A 28 4.77 -15.10 17.54
N ASP A 29 5.06 -14.69 18.77
CA ASP A 29 4.07 -14.61 19.84
C ASP A 29 3.37 -13.23 19.90
N ASP A 30 3.67 -12.34 18.94
CA ASP A 30 3.05 -11.01 18.86
C ASP A 30 1.77 -11.04 18.01
N GLU A 31 0.63 -11.15 18.70
CA GLU A 31 -0.70 -11.19 18.07
C GLU A 31 -1.04 -9.89 17.33
N PHE A 32 -0.57 -8.75 17.84
CA PHE A 32 -0.79 -7.46 17.17
C PHE A 32 -0.09 -7.41 15.82
N LEU A 33 1.20 -7.79 15.77
CA LEU A 33 1.95 -7.85 14.52
C LEU A 33 1.31 -8.84 13.54
N PHE A 34 0.92 -10.03 14.01
CA PHE A 34 0.24 -11.00 13.18
C PHE A 34 -1.02 -10.42 12.50
N LEU A 35 -1.94 -9.85 13.31
CA LEU A 35 -3.20 -9.32 12.80
C LEU A 35 -2.97 -8.14 11.85
N MET A 36 -2.06 -7.23 12.20
CA MET A 36 -1.74 -6.07 11.38
C MET A 36 -1.16 -6.50 10.02
N LEU A 37 -0.14 -7.35 10.01
CA LEU A 37 0.55 -7.77 8.79
C LEU A 37 -0.34 -8.62 7.88
N ALA A 38 -1.13 -9.54 8.47
CA ALA A 38 -2.07 -10.36 7.71
C ALA A 38 -3.15 -9.48 7.07
N SER A 39 -3.75 -8.55 7.83
CA SER A 39 -4.79 -7.66 7.31
C SER A 39 -4.26 -6.73 6.21
N ALA A 40 -3.09 -6.11 6.42
CA ALA A 40 -2.46 -5.26 5.42
C ALA A 40 -2.16 -6.06 4.14
N SER A 41 -1.59 -7.28 4.26
CA SER A 41 -1.31 -8.13 3.11
C SER A 41 -2.55 -8.47 2.29
N PHE A 42 -3.72 -8.61 2.94
CA PHE A 42 -4.98 -8.90 2.24
C PHE A 42 -5.47 -7.71 1.40
N VAL A 43 -5.35 -6.51 1.95
CA VAL A 43 -5.80 -5.30 1.25
C VAL A 43 -4.87 -4.98 0.09
N GLU A 44 -3.57 -4.89 0.33
CA GLU A 44 -2.62 -4.41 -0.66
C GLU A 44 -2.42 -5.37 -1.83
N ILE A 45 -2.52 -6.70 -1.61
CA ILE A 45 -2.45 -7.67 -2.71
C ILE A 45 -3.64 -7.57 -3.67
N LEU A 46 -4.72 -6.91 -3.26
CA LEU A 46 -5.90 -6.63 -4.08
C LEU A 46 -5.84 -5.28 -4.80
N ALA A 47 -4.65 -4.69 -4.92
CA ALA A 47 -4.45 -3.37 -5.52
C ALA A 47 -5.14 -3.21 -6.88
N GLU A 48 -5.10 -4.22 -7.75
CA GLU A 48 -5.79 -4.20 -9.05
C GLU A 48 -7.29 -3.95 -8.92
N THR A 49 -7.93 -4.45 -7.85
CA THR A 49 -9.37 -4.32 -7.64
C THR A 49 -9.78 -2.87 -7.39
N TYR A 50 -9.06 -2.15 -6.54
CA TYR A 50 -9.41 -0.76 -6.24
C TYR A 50 -8.74 0.25 -7.18
N SER A 51 -7.59 -0.06 -7.75
CA SER A 51 -6.93 0.80 -8.73
C SER A 51 -7.68 0.88 -10.04
N SER A 52 -8.33 -0.20 -10.49
CA SER A 52 -9.13 -0.21 -11.72
C SER A 52 -10.27 0.81 -11.67
N ASN A 53 -10.91 0.99 -10.51
CA ASN A 53 -11.94 2.00 -10.32
C ASN A 53 -11.37 3.43 -10.40
N LEU A 54 -10.18 3.66 -9.84
CA LEU A 54 -9.50 4.96 -9.95
C LEU A 54 -9.08 5.25 -11.39
N ILE A 55 -8.53 4.26 -12.11
CA ILE A 55 -8.15 4.39 -13.52
C ILE A 55 -9.38 4.74 -14.37
N GLU A 56 -10.52 4.08 -14.13
CA GLU A 56 -11.78 4.41 -14.80
C GLU A 56 -12.28 5.84 -14.44
N HIS A 57 -12.20 6.20 -13.16
CA HIS A 57 -12.60 7.53 -12.68
C HIS A 57 -11.79 8.66 -13.33
N PHE A 58 -10.49 8.44 -13.54
CA PHE A 58 -9.57 9.39 -14.15
C PHE A 58 -9.30 9.13 -15.65
N HIS A 59 -10.15 8.35 -16.35
CA HIS A 59 -9.92 7.87 -17.72
C HIS A 59 -9.62 8.96 -18.76
N GLY A 60 -9.94 10.23 -18.48
CA GLY A 60 -9.60 11.37 -19.34
C GLY A 60 -8.21 11.97 -19.14
N ASP A 61 -7.47 11.53 -18.12
CA ASP A 61 -6.15 12.03 -17.75
C ASP A 61 -5.08 10.93 -17.87
N ALA A 62 -4.35 10.98 -19.00
CA ALA A 62 -3.34 9.96 -19.29
C ALA A 62 -2.15 9.98 -18.32
N GLU A 63 -1.81 11.13 -17.71
CA GLU A 63 -0.74 11.21 -16.72
C GLU A 63 -1.13 10.48 -15.44
N VAL A 64 -2.33 10.74 -14.92
CA VAL A 64 -2.85 10.11 -13.71
C VAL A 64 -3.03 8.61 -13.93
N THR A 65 -3.70 8.21 -15.02
CA THR A 65 -4.00 6.80 -15.28
C THR A 65 -2.75 5.96 -15.54
N SER A 66 -1.75 6.49 -16.27
CA SER A 66 -0.48 5.77 -16.45
C SER A 66 0.27 5.60 -15.12
N TRP A 67 0.31 6.63 -14.27
CA TRP A 67 0.97 6.50 -12.97
C TRP A 67 0.24 5.49 -12.05
N LEU A 68 -1.09 5.52 -12.03
CA LEU A 68 -1.90 4.55 -11.26
C LEU A 68 -1.63 3.12 -11.71
N ASN A 69 -1.57 2.87 -13.02
CA ASN A 69 -1.40 1.53 -13.59
C ASN A 69 0.05 1.04 -13.55
N ASP A 70 1.00 1.89 -13.93
CA ASP A 70 2.38 1.46 -14.23
C ASP A 70 3.33 1.62 -13.03
N SER A 71 2.87 2.26 -11.95
CA SER A 71 3.68 2.52 -10.75
C SER A 71 2.94 2.17 -9.47
N TRP A 72 1.87 2.90 -9.15
CA TRP A 72 1.17 2.77 -7.88
C TRP A 72 0.60 1.38 -7.65
N GLN A 73 -0.17 0.84 -8.59
CA GLN A 73 -0.74 -0.51 -8.50
C GLN A 73 0.33 -1.59 -8.35
N GLU A 74 1.45 -1.47 -9.07
CA GLU A 74 2.54 -2.45 -8.99
C GLU A 74 3.24 -2.39 -7.63
N GLU A 75 3.48 -1.18 -7.10
CA GLU A 75 4.09 -0.98 -5.78
C GLU A 75 3.18 -1.53 -4.67
N GLU A 76 1.89 -1.22 -4.67
CA GLU A 76 0.89 -1.77 -3.73
C GLU A 76 0.85 -3.31 -3.76
N THR A 77 0.79 -3.88 -4.98
CA THR A 77 0.81 -5.33 -5.15
C THR A 77 2.11 -5.95 -4.59
N GLN A 78 3.25 -5.27 -4.75
CA GLN A 78 4.52 -5.71 -4.17
C GLN A 78 4.48 -5.66 -2.64
N HIS A 79 3.90 -4.61 -2.04
CA HIS A 79 3.69 -4.52 -0.58
C HIS A 79 2.90 -5.74 -0.08
N GLY A 80 1.75 -6.00 -0.70
CA GLY A 80 0.90 -7.13 -0.34
C GLY A 80 1.62 -8.48 -0.45
N ARG A 81 2.42 -8.69 -1.50
CA ARG A 81 3.22 -9.92 -1.67
C ARG A 81 4.32 -10.05 -0.63
N ALA A 82 4.99 -8.96 -0.29
CA ALA A 82 6.05 -8.96 0.71
C ALA A 82 5.51 -9.24 2.11
N LEU A 83 4.41 -8.59 2.49
CA LEU A 83 3.72 -8.81 3.75
C LEU A 83 3.19 -10.26 3.86
N LYS A 84 2.57 -10.78 2.79
CA LYS A 84 2.16 -12.20 2.70
C LYS A 84 3.34 -13.13 2.95
N THR A 85 4.46 -12.90 2.26
CA THR A 85 5.67 -13.74 2.39
C THR A 85 6.17 -13.74 3.82
N TYR A 86 6.19 -12.56 4.47
CA TYR A 86 6.59 -12.43 5.86
C TYR A 86 5.63 -13.22 6.79
N VAL A 87 4.32 -13.03 6.63
CA VAL A 87 3.29 -13.73 7.41
C VAL A 87 3.43 -15.24 7.29
N GLN A 88 3.60 -15.76 6.07
CA GLN A 88 3.75 -17.20 5.85
C GLN A 88 5.06 -17.76 6.41
N ALA A 89 6.14 -16.95 6.47
CA ALA A 89 7.41 -17.35 7.05
C ALA A 89 7.33 -17.46 8.59
N VAL A 90 6.63 -16.53 9.24
CA VAL A 90 6.55 -16.46 10.72
C VAL A 90 5.43 -17.34 11.26
N TRP A 91 4.29 -17.40 10.60
CA TRP A 91 3.07 -18.16 11.02
C TRP A 91 2.65 -19.18 9.96
N PRO A 92 3.47 -20.21 9.69
CA PRO A 92 3.20 -21.20 8.63
C PRO A 92 1.94 -22.07 8.89
N GLU A 93 1.44 -22.10 10.13
CA GLU A 93 0.18 -22.76 10.51
C GLU A 93 -1.08 -21.95 10.12
N PHE A 94 -0.91 -20.66 9.78
CA PHE A 94 -2.02 -19.82 9.32
C PHE A 94 -2.31 -20.10 7.84
N ASP A 95 -3.52 -20.55 7.57
CA ASP A 95 -3.98 -20.74 6.18
C ASP A 95 -4.33 -19.39 5.54
N TRP A 96 -3.26 -18.69 5.12
CA TRP A 96 -3.35 -17.38 4.49
C TRP A 96 -4.28 -17.38 3.28
N GLU A 97 -4.21 -18.43 2.43
CA GLU A 97 -4.98 -18.49 1.19
C GLU A 97 -6.48 -18.63 1.46
N SER A 98 -6.86 -19.42 2.45
CA SER A 98 -8.27 -19.56 2.85
C SER A 98 -8.80 -18.27 3.47
N ALA A 99 -8.03 -17.64 4.35
CA ALA A 99 -8.41 -16.40 5.00
C ALA A 99 -8.51 -15.22 3.99
N HIS A 100 -7.54 -15.10 3.08
CA HIS A 100 -7.56 -14.10 2.03
C HIS A 100 -8.75 -14.28 1.08
N ARG A 101 -9.10 -15.52 0.72
CA ARG A 101 -10.29 -15.78 -0.11
C ARG A 101 -11.57 -15.30 0.55
N ALA A 102 -11.77 -15.63 1.83
CA ALA A 102 -12.93 -15.15 2.58
C ALA A 102 -12.97 -13.62 2.67
N PHE A 103 -11.82 -12.98 2.93
CA PHE A 103 -11.69 -11.53 2.92
C PHE A 103 -12.04 -10.93 1.56
N THR A 104 -11.53 -11.51 0.47
CA THR A 104 -11.73 -11.02 -0.90
C THR A 104 -13.21 -11.02 -1.29
N GLU A 105 -13.98 -12.08 -0.93
CA GLU A 105 -15.42 -12.16 -1.23
C GLU A 105 -16.21 -11.00 -0.65
N GLU A 106 -15.86 -10.53 0.55
CA GLU A 106 -16.51 -9.39 1.20
C GLU A 106 -15.94 -8.05 0.71
N TYR A 107 -14.62 -7.95 0.57
CA TYR A 107 -13.94 -6.71 0.24
C TYR A 107 -14.24 -6.23 -1.18
N VAL A 108 -14.23 -7.12 -2.18
CA VAL A 108 -14.51 -6.78 -3.58
C VAL A 108 -15.90 -6.16 -3.75
N ALA A 109 -16.87 -6.60 -2.95
CA ALA A 109 -18.23 -6.03 -2.98
C ALA A 109 -18.28 -4.56 -2.52
N LEU A 110 -17.27 -4.11 -1.78
CA LEU A 110 -17.13 -2.72 -1.33
C LEU A 110 -16.29 -1.86 -2.29
N CYS A 111 -15.47 -2.49 -3.14
CA CYS A 111 -14.59 -1.79 -4.08
C CYS A 111 -15.33 -1.52 -5.39
N THR A 112 -16.25 -0.55 -5.40
CA THR A 112 -16.98 -0.16 -6.61
C THR A 112 -16.73 1.31 -6.95
N ILE A 113 -16.90 1.67 -8.22
CA ILE A 113 -16.69 3.05 -8.68
C ILE A 113 -17.66 4.05 -8.01
N GLU A 114 -18.83 3.60 -7.58
CA GLU A 114 -19.83 4.40 -6.90
C GLU A 114 -19.40 4.81 -5.48
N GLN A 115 -18.41 4.14 -4.92
CA GLN A 115 -17.83 4.49 -3.62
C GLN A 115 -16.79 5.61 -3.71
N LEU A 116 -16.34 5.95 -4.92
CA LEU A 116 -15.41 7.05 -5.11
C LEU A 116 -16.14 8.39 -4.98
N GLU A 117 -15.41 9.42 -4.55
CA GLU A 117 -15.92 10.78 -4.55
C GLU A 117 -16.24 11.25 -5.96
N ALA A 118 -17.42 11.81 -6.17
CA ALA A 118 -17.88 12.22 -7.51
C ALA A 118 -17.00 13.31 -8.15
N ARG A 119 -16.34 14.14 -7.34
CA ARG A 119 -15.41 15.19 -7.80
C ARG A 119 -13.98 14.67 -7.76
N PRO A 120 -13.26 14.68 -8.88
CA PRO A 120 -11.87 14.21 -8.95
C PRO A 120 -10.94 14.81 -7.89
N ALA A 121 -11.03 16.13 -7.62
CA ALA A 121 -10.23 16.75 -6.57
C ALA A 121 -10.52 16.17 -5.18
N LEU A 122 -11.78 15.86 -4.85
CA LEU A 122 -12.13 15.26 -3.55
C LEU A 122 -11.64 13.81 -3.44
N GLU A 123 -11.72 13.04 -4.53
CA GLU A 123 -11.16 11.68 -4.55
C GLU A 123 -9.65 11.69 -4.30
N LEU A 124 -8.93 12.63 -4.91
CA LEU A 124 -7.49 12.77 -4.66
C LEU A 124 -7.16 13.17 -3.22
N VAL A 125 -8.04 13.96 -2.55
CA VAL A 125 -7.92 14.21 -1.10
C VAL A 125 -8.15 12.94 -0.31
N ALA A 126 -9.16 12.15 -0.66
CA ALA A 126 -9.42 10.87 0.00
C ALA A 126 -8.20 9.94 -0.11
N ARG A 127 -7.56 9.85 -1.30
CA ARG A 127 -6.30 9.11 -1.44
C ARG A 127 -5.20 9.68 -0.55
N CYS A 128 -5.00 10.99 -0.49
CA CYS A 128 -4.02 11.60 0.42
C CYS A 128 -4.26 11.21 1.89
N VAL A 129 -5.51 11.07 2.32
CA VAL A 129 -5.84 10.61 3.68
C VAL A 129 -5.45 9.16 3.87
N VAL A 130 -5.73 8.29 2.89
CA VAL A 130 -5.33 6.86 2.92
C VAL A 130 -3.82 6.73 3.04
N GLU A 131 -3.06 7.35 2.14
CA GLU A 131 -1.59 7.27 2.13
C GLU A 131 -0.95 7.84 3.42
N THR A 132 -1.58 8.89 4.01
CA THR A 132 -1.15 9.40 5.31
C THR A 132 -1.41 8.37 6.42
N GLY A 133 -2.54 7.67 6.35
CA GLY A 133 -2.90 6.61 7.29
C GLY A 133 -1.92 5.44 7.23
N THR A 134 -1.67 4.91 6.03
CA THR A 134 -0.77 3.77 5.80
C THR A 134 0.68 4.11 6.14
N SER A 135 1.20 5.26 5.69
CA SER A 135 2.56 5.70 6.05
C SER A 135 2.75 5.87 7.56
N THR A 136 1.72 6.36 8.27
CA THR A 136 1.74 6.51 9.73
C THR A 136 1.70 5.15 10.42
N LEU A 137 0.85 4.23 9.94
CA LEU A 137 0.77 2.85 10.45
C LEU A 137 2.12 2.14 10.34
N TYR A 138 2.71 2.14 9.15
CA TYR A 138 4.00 1.49 8.91
C TYR A 138 5.15 2.15 9.66
N SER A 139 5.10 3.47 9.85
CA SER A 139 6.07 4.18 10.70
C SER A 139 5.96 3.74 12.16
N ALA A 140 4.74 3.71 12.71
CA ALA A 140 4.50 3.30 14.09
C ALA A 140 4.85 1.83 14.33
N ALA A 141 4.52 0.96 13.39
CA ALA A 141 4.90 -0.46 13.45
C ALA A 141 6.41 -0.66 13.34
N GLY A 142 7.09 0.12 12.49
CA GLY A 142 8.55 0.10 12.38
C GLY A 142 9.26 0.57 13.65
N ASP A 143 8.69 1.54 14.37
CA ASP A 143 9.20 1.99 15.67
C ASP A 143 8.95 0.96 16.79
N TYR A 144 7.88 0.20 16.67
CA TYR A 144 7.52 -0.85 17.63
C TYR A 144 8.38 -2.11 17.49
N VAL A 145 8.65 -2.54 16.25
CA VAL A 145 9.30 -3.81 15.95
C VAL A 145 10.82 -3.73 16.15
N GLN A 146 11.41 -4.82 16.69
CA GLN A 146 12.87 -4.96 16.84
C GLN A 146 13.46 -5.97 15.84
N GLU A 147 12.63 -6.76 15.14
CA GLU A 147 13.08 -7.74 14.17
C GLU A 147 13.59 -7.01 12.91
N PRO A 148 14.87 -7.24 12.52
CA PRO A 148 15.51 -6.39 11.50
C PRO A 148 14.87 -6.49 10.10
N VAL A 149 14.42 -7.68 9.70
CA VAL A 149 13.84 -7.90 8.36
C VAL A 149 12.50 -7.20 8.26
N LEU A 150 11.64 -7.32 9.29
CA LEU A 150 10.37 -6.63 9.35
C LEU A 150 10.57 -5.11 9.40
N SER A 151 11.51 -4.64 10.20
CA SER A 151 11.85 -3.20 10.27
C SER A 151 12.27 -2.65 8.91
N GLN A 152 13.09 -3.39 8.16
CA GLN A 152 13.47 -3.03 6.78
C GLN A 152 12.25 -2.99 5.86
N LEU A 153 11.41 -4.03 5.89
CA LEU A 153 10.22 -4.14 5.06
C LEU A 153 9.25 -2.98 5.31
N LEU A 154 8.90 -2.75 6.57
CA LEU A 154 7.98 -1.67 6.95
C LEU A 154 8.52 -0.28 6.58
N ASN A 155 9.84 -0.06 6.70
CA ASN A 155 10.44 1.20 6.26
C ASN A 155 10.39 1.37 4.74
N ASN A 156 10.57 0.31 3.98
CA ASN A 156 10.47 0.36 2.51
C ASN A 156 9.05 0.73 2.09
N ILE A 157 8.04 0.02 2.60
CA ILE A 157 6.62 0.30 2.33
C ILE A 157 6.28 1.74 2.73
N LYS A 158 6.62 2.15 3.96
CA LYS A 158 6.39 3.53 4.42
C LYS A 158 6.94 4.59 3.46
N MET A 159 8.11 4.36 2.89
CA MET A 159 8.71 5.32 1.95
C MET A 159 7.95 5.40 0.63
N ASP A 160 7.36 4.28 0.21
CA ASP A 160 6.49 4.23 -0.97
C ASP A 160 5.19 4.99 -0.70
N GLU A 161 4.53 4.77 0.45
CA GLU A 161 3.32 5.49 0.87
C GLU A 161 3.52 7.03 0.90
N VAL A 162 4.67 7.48 1.40
CA VAL A 162 5.04 8.92 1.38
C VAL A 162 5.18 9.45 -0.05
N SER A 163 5.71 8.62 -0.96
CA SER A 163 5.80 8.95 -2.38
C SER A 163 4.41 9.01 -3.03
N HIS A 164 3.55 8.01 -2.74
CA HIS A 164 2.17 7.96 -3.22
C HIS A 164 1.39 9.21 -2.79
N TYR A 165 1.46 9.57 -1.51
CA TYR A 165 0.90 10.82 -1.00
C TYR A 165 1.36 12.04 -1.81
N THR A 166 2.65 12.11 -2.14
CA THR A 166 3.21 13.26 -2.87
C THR A 166 2.64 13.35 -4.28
N HIS A 167 2.42 12.20 -4.94
CA HIS A 167 1.79 12.15 -6.27
C HIS A 167 0.32 12.52 -6.21
N PHE A 168 -0.47 11.91 -5.32
CA PHE A 168 -1.88 12.24 -5.15
C PHE A 168 -2.10 13.71 -4.79
N ARG A 169 -1.27 14.27 -3.91
CA ARG A 169 -1.31 15.68 -3.57
C ARG A 169 -1.03 16.58 -4.77
N ARG A 170 -0.04 16.25 -5.60
CA ARG A 170 0.26 17.00 -6.82
C ARG A 170 -0.93 17.00 -7.77
N TYR A 171 -1.54 15.85 -7.98
CA TYR A 171 -2.73 15.73 -8.82
C TYR A 171 -3.91 16.50 -8.22
N PHE A 172 -4.11 16.41 -6.91
CA PHE A 172 -5.10 17.24 -6.21
C PHE A 172 -4.91 18.74 -6.48
N GLU A 173 -3.70 19.25 -6.36
CA GLU A 173 -3.41 20.67 -6.61
C GLU A 173 -3.81 21.09 -8.03
N ASN A 174 -3.57 20.23 -9.03
CA ASN A 174 -3.96 20.46 -10.42
C ASN A 174 -5.48 20.47 -10.60
N TYR A 175 -6.18 19.43 -10.14
CA TYR A 175 -7.63 19.33 -10.26
C TYR A 175 -8.36 20.41 -9.47
N ASN A 176 -7.94 20.70 -8.27
CA ASN A 176 -8.55 21.76 -7.44
C ASN A 176 -8.44 23.14 -8.09
N ALA A 177 -7.37 23.42 -8.85
CA ALA A 177 -7.26 24.68 -9.59
C ALA A 177 -8.23 24.80 -10.78
N ILE A 178 -8.71 23.67 -11.32
CA ILE A 178 -9.65 23.62 -12.45
C ILE A 178 -11.10 23.65 -11.94
N GLU A 179 -11.36 23.03 -10.78
CA GLU A 179 -12.71 22.87 -10.22
C GLU A 179 -13.20 24.07 -9.39
N GLN A 180 -12.36 25.08 -9.15
CA GLN A 180 -12.74 26.36 -8.50
C GLN A 180 -13.44 27.31 -9.46
#